data_82e9bd4b0df160eb752518b039e07f0d
#
_entry.id   82e9bd4b0df160eb752518b039e07f0d
#
_cell.length_a   1.000
_cell.length_b   1.000
_cell.length_c   1.000
_cell.angle_alpha   90.00
_cell.angle_beta   90.00
_cell.angle_gamma   90.00
#
_symmetry.space_group_name_H-M   'P 1'
#
loop_
_entity.id
_entity.type
_entity.pdbx_description
1 polymer ?
#
loop_
_entity_poly.entity_id
_entity_poly.type
_entity_poly.pdbx_seq_one_letter_code
_entity_poly.pdbx_strand_id
1 'polypeptide(L)'
;MGEGILKNKSMNFAIRIVNLYNFLKETKQERIMSKQILRSGTSVGANIREGQFAESPADFIHKYSVAQKECSETLYWLELLNKTNYITTEQYVSLDTDCTELMKMITSSIITRKKSLSLTPNH
;
A
#
# COMPACT_ATOMS: atom_id res chain seq x y z
N MET A 1 15.60 -9.69 -4.00
CA MET A 1 14.53 -10.52 -4.59
C MET A 1 13.16 -9.97 -4.23
N GLY A 2 12.77 -10.06 -2.96
CA GLY A 2 11.46 -9.60 -2.50
C GLY A 2 11.20 -8.14 -2.77
N GLU A 3 12.21 -7.29 -2.66
CA GLU A 3 12.09 -5.86 -2.87
C GLU A 3 11.74 -5.49 -4.32
N GLY A 4 12.29 -6.20 -5.30
CA GLY A 4 11.95 -5.98 -6.70
C GLY A 4 10.53 -6.37 -7.01
N ILE A 5 10.06 -7.48 -6.43
CA ILE A 5 8.67 -7.95 -6.57
C ILE A 5 7.73 -6.93 -5.91
N LEU A 6 8.06 -6.49 -4.70
CA LEU A 6 7.23 -5.54 -3.96
C LEU A 6 7.16 -4.19 -4.66
N LYS A 7 8.28 -3.72 -5.22
CA LYS A 7 8.31 -2.49 -6.02
C LYS A 7 7.32 -2.58 -7.19
N ASN A 8 7.36 -3.69 -7.93
CA ASN A 8 6.50 -3.86 -9.10
C ASN A 8 5.03 -4.02 -8.72
N LYS A 9 4.74 -4.81 -7.68
CA LYS A 9 3.35 -5.03 -7.23
C LYS A 9 2.74 -3.75 -6.69
N SER A 10 3.50 -2.94 -5.95
CA SER A 10 3.00 -1.68 -5.41
C SER A 10 2.76 -0.66 -6.51
N MET A 11 3.58 -0.65 -7.56
CA MET A 11 3.35 0.20 -8.73
C MET A 11 2.08 -0.24 -9.48
N ASN A 12 1.91 -1.54 -9.70
CA ASN A 12 0.70 -2.06 -10.35
C ASN A 12 -0.54 -1.72 -9.54
N PHE A 13 -0.46 -1.83 -8.23
CA PHE A 13 -1.57 -1.45 -7.35
C PHE A 13 -1.87 0.04 -7.45
N ALA A 14 -0.84 0.89 -7.47
CA ALA A 14 -1.01 2.34 -7.62
C ALA A 14 -1.73 2.68 -8.93
N ILE A 15 -1.39 1.98 -10.02
CA ILE A 15 -2.08 2.16 -11.30
C ILE A 15 -3.56 1.82 -11.17
N ARG A 16 -3.89 0.72 -10.50
CA ARG A 16 -5.29 0.34 -10.26
C ARG A 16 -6.01 1.40 -9.44
N ILE A 17 -5.34 1.98 -8.46
CA ILE A 17 -5.92 3.04 -7.61
C ILE A 17 -6.17 4.31 -8.41
N VAL A 18 -5.25 4.69 -9.32
CA VAL A 18 -5.47 5.83 -10.21
C VAL A 18 -6.69 5.60 -11.10
N ASN A 19 -6.81 4.39 -11.65
CA ASN A 19 -7.97 4.02 -12.47
C ASN A 19 -9.26 4.07 -11.66
N LEU A 20 -9.24 3.59 -10.42
CA LEU A 20 -10.38 3.68 -9.52
C LEU A 20 -10.75 5.13 -9.22
N TYR A 21 -9.75 5.98 -8.96
CA TYR A 21 -9.98 7.41 -8.73
C TYR A 21 -10.71 8.04 -9.92
N ASN A 22 -10.23 7.78 -11.13
CA ASN A 22 -10.86 8.33 -12.34
C ASN A 22 -12.30 7.84 -12.49
N PHE A 23 -12.55 6.56 -12.26
CA PHE A 23 -13.89 5.99 -12.33
C PHE A 23 -14.83 6.63 -11.30
N LEU A 24 -14.38 6.77 -10.07
CA LEU A 24 -15.19 7.38 -9.01
C LEU A 24 -15.51 8.82 -9.31
N LYS A 25 -14.55 9.59 -9.79
CA LYS A 25 -14.72 11.01 -10.09
C LYS A 25 -15.61 11.21 -11.30
N GLU A 26 -15.36 10.48 -12.38
CA GLU A 26 -16.00 10.74 -13.67
C GLU A 26 -17.33 10.03 -13.81
N THR A 27 -17.43 8.78 -13.37
CA THR A 27 -18.64 7.96 -13.53
C THR A 27 -19.57 8.07 -12.33
N LYS A 28 -19.04 8.07 -11.13
CA LYS A 28 -19.83 8.05 -9.90
C LYS A 28 -20.01 9.44 -9.29
N GLN A 29 -19.33 10.45 -9.79
CA GLN A 29 -19.37 11.82 -9.26
C GLN A 29 -18.97 11.89 -7.78
N GLU A 30 -18.13 10.95 -7.34
CA GLU A 30 -17.63 10.91 -5.98
C GLU A 30 -16.26 11.56 -5.94
N ARG A 31 -16.12 12.67 -5.15
CA ARG A 31 -14.93 13.52 -5.19
C ARG A 31 -14.23 13.66 -3.84
N ILE A 32 -14.73 13.01 -2.80
CA ILE A 32 -14.18 13.12 -1.45
C ILE A 32 -13.38 11.87 -1.09
N MET A 33 -14.04 10.72 -1.06
CA MET A 33 -13.37 9.45 -0.76
C MET A 33 -12.36 9.08 -1.84
N SER A 34 -12.67 9.44 -3.10
CA SER A 34 -11.77 9.17 -4.22
C SER A 34 -10.40 9.81 -4.02
N LYS A 35 -10.36 11.04 -3.51
CA LYS A 35 -9.09 11.74 -3.23
C LYS A 35 -8.33 11.06 -2.09
N GLN A 36 -9.04 10.60 -1.08
CA GLN A 36 -8.42 9.93 0.06
C GLN A 36 -7.78 8.61 -0.35
N ILE A 37 -8.49 7.81 -1.13
CA ILE A 37 -7.94 6.53 -1.56
C ILE A 37 -6.81 6.71 -2.59
N LEU A 38 -6.90 7.74 -3.43
CA LEU A 38 -5.81 8.07 -4.35
C LEU A 38 -4.53 8.35 -3.54
N ARG A 39 -4.62 9.21 -2.52
CA ARG A 39 -3.48 9.55 -1.68
C ARG A 39 -2.93 8.32 -0.97
N SER A 40 -3.77 7.59 -0.25
CA SER A 40 -3.29 6.44 0.54
C SER A 40 -2.78 5.32 -0.34
N GLY A 41 -3.52 4.98 -1.39
CA GLY A 41 -3.17 3.84 -2.25
C GLY A 41 -1.89 4.04 -3.05
N THR A 42 -1.60 5.28 -3.47
CA THR A 42 -0.36 5.59 -4.19
C THR A 42 0.80 5.80 -3.22
N SER A 43 0.53 6.19 -1.98
CA SER A 43 1.57 6.37 -0.95
C SER A 43 2.22 5.05 -0.55
N VAL A 44 1.54 3.93 -0.71
CA VAL A 44 2.12 2.61 -0.42
C VAL A 44 3.39 2.42 -1.24
N GLY A 45 3.29 2.52 -2.56
CA GLY A 45 4.44 2.34 -3.45
C GLY A 45 5.50 3.39 -3.29
N ALA A 46 5.09 4.65 -3.04
CA ALA A 46 6.04 5.74 -2.83
C ALA A 46 6.92 5.47 -1.62
N ASN A 47 6.34 5.02 -0.51
CA ASN A 47 7.10 4.73 0.70
C ASN A 47 7.96 3.48 0.58
N ILE A 48 7.49 2.48 -0.15
CA ILE A 48 8.31 1.29 -0.46
C ILE A 48 9.56 1.72 -1.23
N ARG A 49 9.40 2.54 -2.25
CA ARG A 49 10.52 3.00 -3.06
C ARG A 49 11.51 3.81 -2.23
N GLU A 50 11.01 4.73 -1.41
CA GLU A 50 11.87 5.50 -0.52
C GLU A 50 12.60 4.61 0.48
N GLY A 51 11.93 3.57 1.00
CA GLY A 51 12.56 2.62 1.89
C GLY A 51 13.67 1.82 1.23
N GLN A 52 13.51 1.48 -0.05
CA GLN A 52 14.54 0.75 -0.81
C GLN A 52 15.79 1.59 -1.05
N PHE A 53 15.68 2.92 -0.98
CA PHE A 53 16.78 3.86 -1.07
C PHE A 53 17.13 4.48 0.28
N ALA A 54 16.71 3.83 1.38
CA ALA A 54 16.91 4.35 2.73
C ALA A 54 18.39 4.42 3.09
N GLU A 55 18.74 5.43 3.89
CA GLU A 55 20.13 5.68 4.32
C GLU A 55 20.55 4.74 5.44
N SER A 56 19.61 4.11 6.14
CA SER A 56 19.89 3.25 7.28
C SER A 56 18.82 2.18 7.43
N PRO A 57 19.11 1.09 8.16
CA PRO A 57 18.08 0.09 8.47
C PRO A 57 16.89 0.69 9.23
N ALA A 58 17.11 1.65 10.12
CA ALA A 58 16.03 2.31 10.84
C ALA A 58 15.14 3.10 9.88
N ASP A 59 15.72 3.79 8.91
CA ASP A 59 14.96 4.53 7.91
C ASP A 59 14.15 3.60 7.00
N PHE A 60 14.74 2.47 6.60
CA PHE A 60 14.03 1.42 5.84
C PHE A 60 12.78 0.96 6.62
N ILE A 61 12.96 0.60 7.88
CA ILE A 61 11.85 0.11 8.73
C ILE A 61 10.79 1.21 8.89
N HIS A 62 11.22 2.46 9.06
CA HIS A 62 10.28 3.58 9.18
C HIS A 62 9.44 3.75 7.91
N LYS A 63 10.08 3.78 6.75
CA LYS A 63 9.38 3.96 5.47
C LYS A 63 8.41 2.81 5.20
N TYR A 64 8.82 1.58 5.48
CA TYR A 64 7.96 0.42 5.30
C TYR A 64 6.81 0.42 6.33
N SER A 65 7.04 0.92 7.54
CA SER A 65 5.97 1.07 8.53
C SER A 65 4.94 2.10 8.09
N VAL A 66 5.38 3.18 7.44
CA VAL A 66 4.45 4.15 6.85
C VAL A 66 3.64 3.48 5.73
N ALA A 67 4.30 2.67 4.88
CA ALA A 67 3.60 1.93 3.83
C ALA A 67 2.52 1.00 4.41
N GLN A 68 2.80 0.33 5.56
CA GLN A 68 1.79 -0.48 6.26
C GLN A 68 0.56 0.34 6.65
N LYS A 69 0.79 1.52 7.22
CA LYS A 69 -0.30 2.42 7.61
C LYS A 69 -1.14 2.83 6.41
N GLU A 70 -0.48 3.13 5.30
CA GLU A 70 -1.19 3.52 4.09
C GLU A 70 -1.99 2.36 3.49
N CYS A 71 -1.50 1.13 3.57
CA CYS A 71 -2.28 -0.05 3.22
C CYS A 71 -3.53 -0.15 4.08
N SER A 72 -3.38 0.03 5.39
CA SER A 72 -4.50 -0.04 6.33
C SER A 72 -5.55 1.02 6.01
N GLU A 73 -5.12 2.24 5.72
CA GLU A 73 -6.05 3.32 5.35
C GLU A 73 -6.74 2.99 4.02
N THR A 74 -6.00 2.46 3.05
CA THR A 74 -6.56 2.08 1.75
C THR A 74 -7.61 1.00 1.89
N LEU A 75 -7.37 -0.01 2.74
CA LEU A 75 -8.35 -1.06 3.02
C LEU A 75 -9.63 -0.47 3.63
N TYR A 76 -9.49 0.51 4.51
CA TYR A 76 -10.65 1.20 5.09
C TYR A 76 -11.49 1.89 3.99
N TRP A 77 -10.86 2.65 3.10
CA TRP A 77 -11.58 3.33 2.03
C TRP A 77 -12.24 2.36 1.07
N LEU A 78 -11.57 1.24 0.74
CA LEU A 78 -12.15 0.22 -0.13
C LEU A 78 -13.42 -0.36 0.48
N GLU A 79 -13.37 -0.70 1.77
CA GLU A 79 -14.54 -1.23 2.48
C GLU A 79 -15.68 -0.22 2.50
N LEU A 80 -15.38 1.03 2.79
CA LEU A 80 -16.40 2.08 2.86
C LEU A 80 -17.03 2.32 1.48
N LEU A 81 -16.22 2.36 0.42
CA LEU A 81 -16.72 2.51 -0.95
C LEU A 81 -17.65 1.36 -1.34
N ASN A 82 -17.33 0.14 -0.92
CA ASN A 82 -18.18 -1.02 -1.19
C ASN A 82 -19.48 -0.95 -0.39
N LYS A 83 -19.41 -0.65 0.89
CA LYS A 83 -20.59 -0.59 1.77
C LYS A 83 -21.55 0.56 1.41
N THR A 84 -21.04 1.57 0.71
CA THR A 84 -21.84 2.70 0.25
C THR A 84 -22.19 2.60 -1.24
N ASN A 85 -21.94 1.44 -1.84
CA ASN A 85 -22.35 1.09 -3.21
C ASN A 85 -21.67 1.89 -4.33
N TYR A 86 -20.47 2.43 -4.08
CA TYR A 86 -19.69 3.08 -5.14
C TYR A 86 -18.90 2.08 -5.96
N ILE A 87 -18.53 0.95 -5.38
CA ILE A 87 -17.87 -0.14 -6.10
C ILE A 87 -18.60 -1.45 -5.79
N THR A 88 -18.55 -2.37 -6.74
CA THR A 88 -19.19 -3.69 -6.59
C THR A 88 -18.39 -4.56 -5.64
N THR A 89 -19.02 -5.62 -5.12
CA THR A 89 -18.31 -6.58 -4.27
C THR A 89 -17.15 -7.23 -5.01
N GLU A 90 -17.31 -7.51 -6.31
CA GLU A 90 -16.23 -8.08 -7.13
C GLU A 90 -15.04 -7.13 -7.22
N GLN A 91 -15.31 -5.84 -7.48
CA GLN A 91 -14.27 -4.82 -7.54
C GLN A 91 -13.57 -4.68 -6.18
N TYR A 92 -14.36 -4.67 -5.12
CA TYR A 92 -13.84 -4.59 -3.76
C TYR A 92 -12.92 -5.76 -3.43
N VAL A 93 -13.39 -6.99 -3.65
CA VAL A 93 -12.60 -8.19 -3.34
C VAL A 93 -11.28 -8.20 -4.11
N SER A 94 -11.32 -7.82 -5.39
CA SER A 94 -10.12 -7.78 -6.23
C SER A 94 -9.08 -6.80 -5.69
N LEU A 95 -9.49 -5.58 -5.36
CA LEU A 95 -8.59 -4.55 -4.85
C LEU A 95 -8.13 -4.84 -3.43
N ASP A 96 -9.04 -5.35 -2.58
CA ASP A 96 -8.72 -5.75 -1.21
C ASP A 96 -7.67 -6.85 -1.19
N THR A 97 -7.80 -7.82 -2.08
CA THR A 97 -6.84 -8.93 -2.19
C THR A 97 -5.43 -8.41 -2.52
N ASP A 98 -5.33 -7.52 -3.50
CA ASP A 98 -4.04 -6.93 -3.88
C ASP A 98 -3.42 -6.13 -2.73
N CYS A 99 -4.23 -5.32 -2.06
CA CYS A 99 -3.76 -4.48 -0.96
C CYS A 99 -3.32 -5.34 0.23
N THR A 100 -4.09 -6.37 0.55
CA THR A 100 -3.76 -7.31 1.63
C THR A 100 -2.46 -8.06 1.34
N GLU A 101 -2.25 -8.45 0.09
CA GLU A 101 -1.00 -9.09 -0.31
C GLU A 101 0.19 -8.15 -0.10
N LEU A 102 0.06 -6.88 -0.50
CA LEU A 102 1.10 -5.88 -0.26
C LEU A 102 1.38 -5.73 1.23
N MET A 103 0.34 -5.66 2.05
CA MET A 103 0.47 -5.54 3.50
C MET A 103 1.30 -6.70 4.07
N LYS A 104 1.01 -7.93 3.64
CA LYS A 104 1.73 -9.12 4.10
C LYS A 104 3.21 -9.08 3.69
N MET A 105 3.49 -8.67 2.47
CA MET A 105 4.87 -8.58 1.96
C MET A 105 5.66 -7.50 2.71
N ILE A 106 5.03 -6.35 2.94
CA ILE A 106 5.66 -5.25 3.69
C ILE A 106 5.97 -5.69 5.11
N THR A 107 5.00 -6.32 5.77
CA THR A 107 5.17 -6.84 7.15
C THR A 107 6.32 -7.85 7.22
N SER A 108 6.37 -8.75 6.25
CA SER A 108 7.43 -9.75 6.17
C SER A 108 8.80 -9.10 6.00
N SER A 109 8.91 -8.07 5.18
CA SER A 109 10.16 -7.32 4.96
C SER A 109 10.62 -6.63 6.25
N ILE A 110 9.69 -6.06 7.00
CA ILE A 110 10.01 -5.40 8.29
C ILE A 110 10.53 -6.43 9.28
N ILE A 111 9.85 -7.57 9.40
CA ILE A 111 10.25 -8.64 10.32
C ILE A 111 11.65 -9.15 9.98
N THR A 112 11.90 -9.40 8.69
CA THR A 112 13.19 -9.87 8.21
C THR A 112 14.30 -8.87 8.53
N ARG A 113 14.06 -7.58 8.29
CA ARG A 113 15.05 -6.55 8.56
C ARG A 113 15.33 -6.43 10.06
N LYS A 114 14.30 -6.50 10.90
CA LYS A 114 14.47 -6.45 12.36
C LYS A 114 15.26 -7.65 12.87
N LYS A 115 15.01 -8.84 12.33
CA LYS A 115 15.79 -10.03 12.69
C LYS A 115 17.25 -9.86 12.31
N SER A 116 17.52 -9.35 11.11
CA SER A 116 18.88 -9.11 10.65
C SER A 116 19.62 -8.16 11.61
N LEU A 117 18.96 -7.10 12.08
CA LEU A 117 19.53 -6.16 13.02
C LEU A 117 19.82 -6.83 14.38
N SER A 118 18.91 -7.68 14.88
CA SER A 118 19.09 -8.32 16.17
C SER A 118 20.19 -9.38 16.14
N LEU A 119 20.53 -9.93 14.97
CA LEU A 119 21.58 -10.92 14.78
C LEU A 119 22.95 -10.28 14.54
N THR A 120 23.00 -8.97 14.29
CA THR A 120 24.24 -8.25 14.05
C THR A 120 24.98 -8.07 15.41
N PRO A 121 26.27 -8.43 15.49
CA PRO A 121 27.02 -8.20 16.72
C PRO A 121 26.98 -6.73 17.14
N ASN A 122 26.88 -6.50 18.44
CA ASN A 122 26.95 -5.16 18.98
C ASN A 122 28.36 -4.59 18.85
N HIS A 123 28.43 -3.37 18.50
CA HIS A 123 29.69 -2.67 18.33
C HIS A 123 29.80 -1.50 19.27
#